data_d720b5a6d381b5298d155494ec3d8240
#
_entry.id   d720b5a6d381b5298d155494ec3d8240
#
_cell.length_a   1.000
_cell.length_b   1.000
_cell.length_c   1.000
_cell.angle_alpha   90.00
_cell.angle_beta   90.00
_cell.angle_gamma   90.00
#
_symmetry.space_group_name_H-M   'P 1'
#
loop_
_entity.id
_entity.type
_entity.pdbx_description
1 polymer ?
#
loop_
_entity_poly.entity_id
_entity_poly.type
_entity_poly.pdbx_seq_one_letter_code
_entity_poly.pdbx_strand_id
1 'polypeptide(L)'
;MEKYVHTVKYYETDRMGFTHHSNYVRWMEEARVAFMDQVGWSYQKFEDEGLISPVTSIECKFKHSTTFPDEVYIEVSVDECRGIKLRLKYTMTNEDGTVVCEAASEHCFLGTDGKFVRLNKEYPEFYQLLCDLAEEDC
;
A
#
# COMPACT_ATOMS: atom_id res chain seq x y z
N MET A 1 11.43 1.26 -7.26
CA MET A 1 11.10 0.41 -6.11
C MET A 1 10.83 -1.00 -6.56
N GLU A 2 11.25 -1.96 -5.78
CA GLU A 2 10.96 -3.35 -6.07
C GLU A 2 9.48 -3.64 -5.89
N LYS A 3 8.93 -4.44 -6.79
CA LYS A 3 7.54 -4.89 -6.67
C LYS A 3 7.44 -5.93 -5.56
N TYR A 4 6.35 -5.90 -4.83
CA TYR A 4 6.02 -6.94 -3.88
C TYR A 4 5.40 -8.11 -4.64
N VAL A 5 5.86 -9.33 -4.39
CA VAL A 5 5.32 -10.52 -5.07
C VAL A 5 4.53 -11.34 -4.08
N HIS A 6 3.26 -11.60 -4.40
CA HIS A 6 2.40 -12.47 -3.61
C HIS A 6 2.01 -13.69 -4.43
N THR A 7 2.22 -14.88 -3.86
CA THR A 7 1.70 -16.11 -4.46
C THR A 7 0.32 -16.39 -3.87
N VAL A 8 -0.69 -16.48 -4.72
CA VAL A 8 -2.06 -16.73 -4.28
C VAL A 8 -2.13 -18.07 -3.55
N LYS A 9 -2.72 -18.07 -2.36
CA LYS A 9 -2.87 -19.28 -1.53
C LYS A 9 -4.17 -19.99 -1.85
N TYR A 10 -4.17 -21.30 -1.68
CA TYR A 10 -5.39 -22.10 -1.90
C TYR A 10 -6.56 -21.58 -1.08
N TYR A 11 -6.32 -21.22 0.19
CA TYR A 11 -7.37 -20.73 1.09
C TYR A 11 -7.86 -19.32 0.77
N GLU A 12 -7.23 -18.65 -0.20
CA GLU A 12 -7.66 -17.32 -0.65
C GLU A 12 -8.70 -17.40 -1.77
N THR A 13 -8.94 -18.59 -2.30
CA THR A 13 -9.92 -18.80 -3.38
C THR A 13 -11.32 -19.09 -2.83
N ASP A 14 -12.32 -18.74 -3.63
CA ASP A 14 -13.72 -18.99 -3.32
C ASP A 14 -14.22 -20.28 -4.02
N ARG A 15 -15.52 -20.55 -3.93
CA ARG A 15 -16.12 -21.74 -4.53
C ARG A 15 -16.02 -21.79 -6.07
N MET A 16 -15.85 -20.63 -6.71
CA MET A 16 -15.68 -20.55 -8.16
C MET A 16 -14.23 -20.82 -8.58
N GLY A 17 -13.32 -20.99 -7.64
CA GLY A 17 -11.90 -21.19 -7.90
C GLY A 17 -11.12 -19.91 -8.11
N PHE A 18 -11.75 -18.76 -7.95
CA PHE A 18 -11.09 -17.45 -8.07
C PHE A 18 -10.75 -16.88 -6.72
N THR A 19 -9.75 -16.02 -6.68
CA THR A 19 -9.39 -15.31 -5.46
C THR A 19 -10.57 -14.50 -4.95
N HIS A 20 -10.91 -14.67 -3.67
CA HIS A 20 -11.96 -13.87 -3.06
C HIS A 20 -11.46 -12.42 -2.94
N HIS A 21 -12.32 -11.47 -3.31
CA HIS A 21 -11.92 -10.05 -3.40
C HIS A 21 -11.35 -9.46 -2.11
N SER A 22 -11.74 -9.97 -0.94
CA SER A 22 -11.20 -9.48 0.35
C SER A 22 -9.68 -9.64 0.45
N ASN A 23 -9.09 -10.58 -0.27
CA ASN A 23 -7.66 -10.85 -0.19
C ASN A 23 -6.83 -9.75 -0.84
N TYR A 24 -7.38 -9.05 -1.84
CA TYR A 24 -6.66 -7.96 -2.49
C TYR A 24 -6.32 -6.83 -1.51
N VAL A 25 -7.20 -6.56 -0.57
CA VAL A 25 -6.95 -5.56 0.49
C VAL A 25 -5.81 -6.02 1.41
N ARG A 26 -5.76 -7.31 1.73
CA ARG A 26 -4.66 -7.88 2.53
C ARG A 26 -3.34 -7.78 1.79
N TRP A 27 -3.34 -8.04 0.48
CA TRP A 27 -2.14 -7.93 -0.34
C TRP A 27 -1.66 -6.48 -0.42
N MET A 28 -2.59 -5.52 -0.49
CA MET A 28 -2.25 -4.09 -0.44
C MET A 28 -1.52 -3.76 0.86
N GLU A 29 -1.98 -4.30 1.97
CA GLU A 29 -1.35 -4.09 3.28
C GLU A 29 0.06 -4.68 3.32
N GLU A 30 0.23 -5.91 2.84
CA GLU A 30 1.55 -6.55 2.77
C GLU A 30 2.50 -5.75 1.89
N ALA A 31 2.03 -5.31 0.73
CA ALA A 31 2.83 -4.53 -0.20
C ALA A 31 3.21 -3.17 0.39
N ARG A 32 2.31 -2.54 1.13
CA ARG A 32 2.58 -1.27 1.82
C ARG A 32 3.64 -1.43 2.89
N VAL A 33 3.59 -2.51 3.67
CA VAL A 33 4.62 -2.80 4.68
C VAL A 33 5.98 -2.91 4.01
N ALA A 34 6.07 -3.68 2.92
CA ALA A 34 7.31 -3.84 2.17
C ALA A 34 7.80 -2.51 1.58
N PHE A 35 6.88 -1.70 1.07
CA PHE A 35 7.19 -0.38 0.52
C PHE A 35 7.77 0.54 1.60
N MET A 36 7.17 0.57 2.77
CA MET A 36 7.66 1.41 3.88
C MET A 36 9.04 0.98 4.35
N ASP A 37 9.32 -0.33 4.37
CA ASP A 37 10.66 -0.83 4.66
C ASP A 37 11.68 -0.35 3.62
N GLN A 38 11.32 -0.38 2.34
CA GLN A 38 12.20 0.06 1.25
C GLN A 38 12.53 1.54 1.34
N VAL A 39 11.57 2.37 1.76
CA VAL A 39 11.80 3.81 1.88
C VAL A 39 12.46 4.21 3.21
N GLY A 40 12.70 3.26 4.10
CA GLY A 40 13.40 3.49 5.35
C GLY A 40 12.52 3.87 6.52
N TRP A 41 11.20 3.74 6.38
CA TRP A 41 10.22 3.98 7.45
C TRP A 41 9.41 2.72 7.74
N SER A 42 10.05 1.76 8.39
CA SER A 42 9.41 0.50 8.79
C SER A 42 8.32 0.72 9.83
N TYR A 43 7.47 -0.28 10.02
CA TYR A 43 6.46 -0.24 11.10
C TYR A 43 7.11 -0.11 12.47
N GLN A 44 8.28 -0.71 12.67
CA GLN A 44 9.01 -0.55 13.92
C GLN A 44 9.38 0.91 14.16
N LYS A 45 9.79 1.61 13.11
CA LYS A 45 10.12 3.04 13.21
C LYS A 45 8.89 3.88 13.54
N PHE A 46 7.73 3.56 12.95
CA PHE A 46 6.46 4.21 13.30
C PHE A 46 6.15 4.02 14.79
N GLU A 47 6.29 2.80 15.30
CA GLU A 47 6.07 2.50 16.72
C GLU A 47 7.05 3.27 17.60
N ASP A 48 8.35 3.27 17.25
CA ASP A 48 9.39 3.94 18.01
C ASP A 48 9.14 5.45 18.10
N GLU A 49 8.60 6.05 17.03
CA GLU A 49 8.28 7.47 16.97
C GLU A 49 6.92 7.80 17.57
N GLY A 50 6.12 6.80 17.89
CA GLY A 50 4.76 7.01 18.39
C GLY A 50 3.82 7.55 17.32
N LEU A 51 4.09 7.22 16.05
CA LEU A 51 3.29 7.67 14.92
C LEU A 51 2.39 6.54 14.43
N ILE A 52 1.10 6.83 14.30
CA ILE A 52 0.09 5.88 13.83
C ILE A 52 -0.41 6.37 12.48
N SER A 53 -0.56 5.45 11.53
CA SER A 53 -1.05 5.77 10.18
C SER A 53 -2.30 4.94 9.84
N PRO A 54 -3.48 5.36 10.33
CA PRO A 54 -4.72 4.64 10.01
C PRO A 54 -5.08 4.74 8.54
N VAL A 55 -5.76 3.71 8.04
CA VAL A 55 -6.36 3.72 6.71
C VAL A 55 -7.69 4.46 6.79
N THR A 56 -7.87 5.47 5.96
CA THR A 56 -9.12 6.24 5.91
C THR A 56 -9.99 5.88 4.71
N SER A 57 -9.40 5.29 3.67
CA SER A 57 -10.13 4.93 2.46
C SER A 57 -9.39 3.82 1.72
N ILE A 58 -10.15 2.90 1.12
CA ILE A 58 -9.65 1.83 0.25
C ILE A 58 -10.50 1.83 -1.01
N GLU A 59 -9.84 1.73 -2.15
CA GLU A 59 -10.50 1.58 -3.44
C GLU A 59 -9.82 0.46 -4.21
N CYS A 60 -10.60 -0.47 -4.74
CA CYS A 60 -10.10 -1.57 -5.58
C CYS A 60 -10.94 -1.68 -6.84
N LYS A 61 -10.27 -1.75 -7.98
CA LYS A 61 -10.89 -2.03 -9.27
C LYS A 61 -10.34 -3.35 -9.77
N PHE A 62 -11.19 -4.37 -9.82
CA PHE A 62 -10.81 -5.72 -10.22
C PHE A 62 -10.92 -5.85 -11.73
N LYS A 63 -9.79 -6.04 -12.40
CA LYS A 63 -9.71 -6.05 -13.87
C LYS A 63 -9.67 -7.45 -14.45
N HIS A 64 -9.05 -8.40 -13.75
CA HIS A 64 -8.85 -9.76 -14.20
C HIS A 64 -8.78 -10.68 -13.00
N SER A 65 -9.36 -11.87 -13.09
CA SER A 65 -9.33 -12.83 -11.99
C SER A 65 -7.95 -13.43 -11.78
N THR A 66 -7.69 -13.86 -10.54
CA THR A 66 -6.52 -14.64 -10.19
C THR A 66 -6.98 -15.92 -9.50
N THR A 67 -6.10 -16.91 -9.45
CA THR A 67 -6.39 -18.19 -8.80
C THR A 67 -5.10 -18.75 -8.18
N PHE A 68 -5.25 -19.79 -7.37
CA PHE A 68 -4.11 -20.52 -6.81
C PHE A 68 -3.45 -21.35 -7.93
N PRO A 69 -2.12 -21.34 -8.11
CA PRO A 69 -1.08 -20.62 -7.36
C PRO A 69 -0.44 -19.46 -8.15
N ASP A 70 -1.25 -18.61 -8.74
CA ASP A 70 -0.75 -17.46 -9.51
C ASP A 70 0.18 -16.59 -8.67
N GLU A 71 1.15 -15.97 -9.34
CA GLU A 71 1.97 -14.93 -8.73
C GLU A 71 1.41 -13.57 -9.14
N VAL A 72 1.25 -12.69 -8.16
CA VAL A 72 0.77 -11.32 -8.36
C VAL A 72 1.88 -10.36 -7.97
N TYR A 73 2.21 -9.46 -8.88
CA TYR A 73 3.27 -8.46 -8.70
C TYR A 73 2.61 -7.13 -8.38
N ILE A 74 2.94 -6.56 -7.22
CA ILE A 74 2.28 -5.35 -6.72
C ILE A 74 3.29 -4.22 -6.68
N GLU A 75 3.05 -3.20 -7.50
CA GLU A 75 3.82 -1.97 -7.50
C GLU A 75 3.08 -0.94 -6.66
N VAL A 76 3.76 -0.42 -5.63
CA VAL A 76 3.22 0.64 -4.78
C VAL A 76 3.89 1.95 -5.15
N SER A 77 3.11 2.99 -5.31
CA SER A 77 3.61 4.32 -5.58
C SER A 77 2.89 5.36 -4.74
N VAL A 78 3.54 6.51 -4.52
CA VAL A 78 2.92 7.63 -3.81
C VAL A 78 2.17 8.45 -4.84
N ASP A 79 0.84 8.52 -4.69
CA ASP A 79 -0.01 9.32 -5.56
C ASP A 79 -0.05 10.77 -5.09
N GLU A 80 -0.24 10.97 -3.80
CA GLU A 80 -0.37 12.30 -3.22
C GLU A 80 0.10 12.29 -1.78
N CYS A 81 0.84 13.31 -1.38
CA CYS A 81 1.22 13.51 0.00
C CYS A 81 0.99 14.97 0.39
N ARG A 82 0.07 15.18 1.31
CA ARG A 82 -0.26 16.50 1.88
C ARG A 82 -0.14 16.38 3.39
N GLY A 83 0.32 17.38 4.06
CA GLY A 83 0.61 17.38 5.49
C GLY A 83 -0.04 16.32 6.38
N ILE A 84 -1.36 16.12 6.29
CA ILE A 84 -2.10 15.16 7.10
C ILE A 84 -2.63 13.97 6.30
N LYS A 85 -2.41 13.92 4.99
CA LYS A 85 -2.98 12.89 4.11
C LYS A 85 -1.92 12.30 3.19
N LEU A 86 -1.94 10.98 3.10
CA LEU A 86 -1.12 10.22 2.16
C LEU A 86 -2.04 9.34 1.33
N ARG A 87 -1.89 9.41 0.00
CA ARG A 87 -2.58 8.50 -0.92
C ARG A 87 -1.54 7.65 -1.64
N LEU A 88 -1.71 6.35 -1.54
CA LEU A 88 -0.87 5.37 -2.23
C LEU A 88 -1.67 4.72 -3.35
N LYS A 89 -1.01 4.42 -4.46
CA LYS A 89 -1.59 3.65 -5.56
C LYS A 89 -0.90 2.29 -5.64
N TYR A 90 -1.67 1.29 -6.06
CA TYR A 90 -1.20 -0.07 -6.22
C TYR A 90 -1.59 -0.56 -7.60
N THR A 91 -0.62 -1.05 -8.35
CA THR A 91 -0.87 -1.71 -9.63
C THR A 91 -0.47 -3.16 -9.48
N MET A 92 -1.44 -4.05 -9.61
CA MET A 92 -1.22 -5.50 -9.48
C MET A 92 -1.28 -6.14 -10.85
N THR A 93 -0.23 -6.89 -11.20
CA THR A 93 -0.14 -7.59 -12.48
C THR A 93 0.13 -9.07 -12.25
N ASN A 94 -0.30 -9.90 -13.20
CA ASN A 94 0.05 -11.32 -13.16
C ASN A 94 1.38 -11.55 -13.89
N GLU A 95 1.78 -12.82 -14.02
CA GLU A 95 3.04 -13.19 -14.66
C GLU A 95 3.15 -12.75 -16.12
N ASP A 96 2.01 -12.64 -16.81
CA ASP A 96 1.95 -12.19 -18.20
C ASP A 96 2.00 -10.66 -18.34
N GLY A 97 2.01 -9.94 -17.23
CA GLY A 97 1.96 -8.48 -17.24
C GLY A 97 0.54 -7.91 -17.38
N THR A 98 -0.49 -8.76 -17.34
CA THR A 98 -1.88 -8.31 -17.39
C THR A 98 -2.24 -7.65 -16.04
N VAL A 99 -2.86 -6.47 -16.08
CA VAL A 99 -3.32 -5.80 -14.87
C VAL A 99 -4.52 -6.56 -14.30
N VAL A 100 -4.38 -7.06 -13.08
CA VAL A 100 -5.44 -7.80 -12.40
C VAL A 100 -6.23 -6.92 -11.44
N CYS A 101 -5.58 -5.90 -10.89
CA CYS A 101 -6.24 -4.96 -9.96
C CYS A 101 -5.52 -3.62 -9.98
N GLU A 102 -6.31 -2.55 -9.95
CA GLU A 102 -5.81 -1.20 -9.71
C GLU A 102 -6.46 -0.74 -8.41
N ALA A 103 -5.65 -0.27 -7.49
CA ALA A 103 -6.14 0.07 -6.15
C ALA A 103 -5.51 1.34 -5.62
N ALA A 104 -6.13 1.88 -4.60
CA ALA A 104 -5.60 3.03 -3.88
C ALA A 104 -6.00 2.96 -2.42
N SER A 105 -5.16 3.49 -1.55
CA SER A 105 -5.47 3.64 -0.14
C SER A 105 -5.13 5.05 0.31
N GLU A 106 -5.93 5.58 1.23
CA GLU A 106 -5.68 6.87 1.84
C GLU A 106 -5.43 6.68 3.32
N HIS A 107 -4.51 7.47 3.85
CA HIS A 107 -4.05 7.38 5.23
C HIS A 107 -3.96 8.76 5.83
N CYS A 108 -4.22 8.85 7.14
CA CYS A 108 -3.87 10.02 7.92
C CYS A 108 -2.77 9.63 8.90
N PHE A 109 -2.32 10.58 9.70
CA PHE A 109 -1.29 10.34 10.70
C PHE A 109 -1.77 10.87 12.04
N LEU A 110 -1.61 10.05 13.08
CA LEU A 110 -2.01 10.37 14.44
C LEU A 110 -0.85 10.11 15.39
N GLY A 111 -0.78 10.92 16.46
CA GLY A 111 0.07 10.61 17.59
C GLY A 111 -0.59 9.61 18.52
N THR A 112 0.13 9.17 19.54
CA THR A 112 -0.40 8.25 20.55
C THR A 112 -1.52 8.85 21.39
N ASP A 113 -1.64 10.19 21.36
CA ASP A 113 -2.73 10.93 22.02
C ASP A 113 -4.00 11.00 21.16
N GLY A 114 -3.96 10.42 19.95
CA GLY A 114 -5.08 10.42 19.03
C GLY A 114 -5.26 11.71 18.23
N LYS A 115 -4.34 12.66 18.36
CA LYS A 115 -4.39 13.93 17.62
C LYS A 115 -3.72 13.80 16.28
N PHE A 116 -4.23 14.54 15.28
CA PHE A 116 -3.62 14.58 13.96
C PHE A 116 -2.19 15.09 14.00
N VAL A 117 -1.33 14.44 13.25
CA VAL A 117 0.07 14.82 13.05
C VAL A 117 0.21 15.37 11.64
N ARG A 118 0.82 16.54 11.51
CA ARG A 118 1.17 17.11 10.22
C ARG A 118 2.60 16.73 9.89
N LEU A 119 2.78 15.82 8.93
CA LEU A 119 4.11 15.31 8.57
C LEU A 119 5.07 16.42 8.15
N ASN A 120 4.58 17.40 7.39
CA ASN A 120 5.42 18.49 6.91
C ASN A 120 6.01 19.34 8.03
N LYS A 121 5.40 19.33 9.21
CA LYS A 121 5.86 20.10 10.38
C LYS A 121 6.63 19.25 11.38
N GLU A 122 6.14 18.04 11.64
CA GLU A 122 6.69 17.20 12.73
C GLU A 122 7.68 16.16 12.23
N TYR A 123 7.59 15.76 10.96
CA TYR A 123 8.49 14.79 10.34
C TYR A 123 8.89 15.26 8.94
N PRO A 124 9.57 16.42 8.85
CA PRO A 124 9.85 17.04 7.55
C PRO A 124 10.68 16.17 6.61
N GLU A 125 11.60 15.37 7.14
CA GLU A 125 12.42 14.48 6.31
C GLU A 125 11.60 13.37 5.67
N PHE A 126 10.70 12.76 6.44
CA PHE A 126 9.80 11.73 5.94
C PHE A 126 8.83 12.32 4.91
N TYR A 127 8.28 13.49 5.22
CA TYR A 127 7.39 14.20 4.32
C TYR A 127 8.07 14.49 2.98
N GLN A 128 9.31 15.00 3.02
CA GLN A 128 10.07 15.31 1.80
C GLN A 128 10.35 14.05 0.99
N LEU A 129 10.70 12.95 1.67
CA LEU A 129 10.91 11.66 1.01
C LEU A 129 9.66 11.20 0.25
N LEU A 130 8.49 11.30 0.87
CA LEU A 130 7.24 10.93 0.23
C LEU A 130 6.89 11.85 -0.94
N CYS A 131 7.13 13.14 -0.81
CA CYS A 131 6.91 14.09 -1.90
C CYS A 131 7.82 13.82 -3.09
N ASP A 132 9.09 13.51 -2.84
CA ASP A 132 10.05 13.18 -3.89
C ASP A 132 9.62 11.92 -4.65
N LEU A 133 9.12 10.92 -3.93
CA LEU A 133 8.61 9.69 -4.54
C LEU A 133 7.36 9.95 -5.38
N ALA A 134 6.48 10.84 -4.93
CA ALA A 134 5.29 11.21 -5.69
C ALA A 134 5.67 11.90 -7.01
N GLU A 135 6.68 12.74 -7.01
CA GLU A 135 7.17 13.41 -8.22
C GLU A 135 7.82 12.43 -9.19
N GLU A 136 8.60 11.47 -8.69
CA GLU A 136 9.23 10.43 -9.51
C GLU A 136 8.22 9.54 -10.23
N ASP A 137 7.05 9.33 -9.61
CA ASP A 137 6.00 8.45 -10.14
C ASP A 137 5.05 9.17 -11.10
N CYS A 138 5.23 10.44 -11.32
CA CYS A 138 4.42 11.23 -12.26
C CYS A 138 4.79 11.06 -13.72
#